data_4a185f1c0b8ba7791b0ceeae6bcb8362
#
_entry.id   4a185f1c0b8ba7791b0ceeae6bcb8362
#
_cell.length_a   1.000
_cell.length_b   1.000
_cell.length_c   1.000
_cell.angle_alpha   90.00
_cell.angle_beta   90.00
_cell.angle_gamma   90.00
#
_symmetry.space_group_name_H-M   'P 1'
#
loop_
_entity.id
_entity.type
_entity.pdbx_description
1 polymer ?
#
loop_
_entity_poly.entity_id
_entity_poly.type
_entity_poly.pdbx_seq_one_letter_code
_entity_poly.pdbx_strand_id
1 'polypeptide(L)' 'NIGDLSVISPGVNIAGNVAIGSKTFVGIGSIISDRISVGVGCFICAGSLVITNIPDGVKVIGSPARIIERGIGDFNI' A
#
# COMPACT_ATOMS: atom_id res chain seq x y z
N ASN A 1 -6.32 2.16 -10.30
CA ASN A 1 -5.73 1.01 -10.94
C ASN A 1 -5.06 0.10 -9.93
N ILE A 2 -5.62 -1.05 -9.74
CA ILE A 2 -5.16 -1.99 -8.71
C ILE A 2 -4.67 -3.24 -9.40
N GLY A 3 -3.44 -3.62 -9.10
CA GLY A 3 -2.82 -4.80 -9.72
C GLY A 3 -3.41 -6.12 -9.25
N ASP A 4 -3.05 -7.19 -9.95
CA ASP A 4 -3.57 -8.52 -9.68
C ASP A 4 -3.13 -9.03 -8.32
N LEU A 5 -3.97 -9.81 -7.69
CA LEU A 5 -3.69 -10.45 -6.42
C LEU A 5 -3.49 -9.46 -5.27
N SER A 6 -3.92 -8.23 -5.45
CA SER A 6 -3.86 -7.26 -4.37
C SER A 6 -5.14 -7.33 -3.54
N VAL A 7 -5.01 -7.04 -2.26
CA VAL A 7 -6.14 -7.07 -1.34
C VAL A 7 -6.35 -5.68 -0.76
N ILE A 8 -7.52 -5.14 -0.99
CA ILE A 8 -7.91 -3.85 -0.43
C ILE A 8 -8.94 -4.14 0.65
N SER A 9 -8.55 -3.91 1.88
CA SER A 9 -9.40 -4.24 3.03
C SER A 9 -10.59 -3.27 3.16
N PRO A 10 -11.58 -3.61 3.98
CA PRO A 10 -12.73 -2.72 4.20
C PRO A 10 -12.31 -1.36 4.75
N GLY A 11 -13.04 -0.32 4.39
CA GLY A 11 -12.82 1.01 4.93
C GLY A 11 -11.61 1.74 4.37
N VAL A 12 -10.97 1.20 3.35
CA VAL A 12 -9.86 1.88 2.71
C VAL A 12 -10.40 2.96 1.79
N ASN A 13 -9.84 4.17 1.89
CA ASN A 13 -10.21 5.25 1.01
C ASN A 13 -9.06 5.52 0.04
N ILE A 14 -9.32 5.35 -1.23
CA ILE A 14 -8.31 5.57 -2.26
C ILE A 14 -8.74 6.76 -3.10
N ALA A 15 -7.96 7.80 -3.10
CA ALA A 15 -8.27 9.01 -3.86
C ALA A 15 -8.00 8.81 -5.36
N GLY A 16 -8.22 9.84 -6.14
CA GLY A 16 -8.10 9.74 -7.59
C GLY A 16 -6.68 9.51 -8.07
N ASN A 17 -6.57 8.87 -9.22
CA ASN A 17 -5.29 8.68 -9.88
C ASN A 17 -4.26 7.93 -9.04
N VAL A 18 -4.71 6.95 -8.28
CA VAL A 18 -3.84 6.09 -7.50
C VAL A 18 -3.59 4.79 -8.26
N ALA A 19 -2.35 4.35 -8.30
CA ALA A 19 -1.99 3.05 -8.86
C ALA A 19 -1.43 2.18 -7.75
N ILE A 20 -1.90 0.94 -7.66
CA ILE A 20 -1.42 -0.01 -6.65
C ILE A 20 -0.89 -1.23 -7.39
N GLY A 21 0.35 -1.56 -7.16
CA GLY A 21 1.00 -2.70 -7.79
C GLY A 21 0.37 -4.02 -7.37
N SER A 22 0.71 -5.08 -8.08
CA SER A 22 0.18 -6.41 -7.79
C SER A 22 0.72 -6.95 -6.46
N LYS A 23 0.02 -7.89 -5.87
CA LYS A 23 0.42 -8.57 -4.64
C LYS A 23 0.64 -7.61 -3.46
N THR A 24 -0.11 -6.54 -3.42
CA THR A 24 -0.01 -5.54 -2.37
C THR A 24 -1.22 -5.66 -1.46
N PHE A 25 -1.01 -5.57 -0.17
CA PHE A 25 -2.07 -5.61 0.83
C PHE A 25 -2.26 -4.22 1.42
N VAL A 26 -3.48 -3.73 1.43
CA VAL A 26 -3.82 -2.45 2.04
C VAL A 26 -4.74 -2.71 3.22
N GLY A 27 -4.24 -2.42 4.41
CA GLY A 27 -4.95 -2.71 5.66
C GLY A 27 -6.18 -1.85 5.89
N ILE A 28 -7.06 -2.34 6.75
CA ILE A 28 -8.35 -1.71 7.02
C ILE A 28 -8.19 -0.26 7.44
N GLY A 29 -9.05 0.58 6.93
CA GLY A 29 -9.08 1.98 7.33
C GLY A 29 -7.96 2.85 6.82
N SER A 30 -7.10 2.34 5.95
CA SER A 30 -6.03 3.14 5.38
C SER A 30 -6.57 4.19 4.41
N ILE A 31 -5.83 5.26 4.24
CA ILE A 31 -6.16 6.31 3.30
C ILE A 31 -4.98 6.50 2.37
N ILE A 32 -5.22 6.45 1.07
CA ILE A 32 -4.18 6.70 0.07
C ILE A 32 -4.53 7.97 -0.67
N SER A 33 -3.64 8.94 -0.57
CA SER A 33 -3.85 10.26 -1.11
C SER A 33 -3.81 10.27 -2.64
N ASP A 34 -4.22 11.37 -3.22
CA ASP A 34 -4.32 11.54 -4.66
C ASP A 34 -2.95 11.40 -5.34
N ARG A 35 -2.95 10.79 -6.50
CA ARG A 35 -1.76 10.68 -7.36
C ARG A 35 -0.61 9.92 -6.73
N ILE A 36 -0.90 8.95 -5.90
CA ILE A 36 0.11 8.11 -5.27
C ILE A 36 0.28 6.83 -6.08
N SER A 37 1.51 6.37 -6.16
CA SER A 37 1.84 5.09 -6.75
C SER A 37 2.40 4.19 -5.66
N VAL A 38 1.76 3.05 -5.44
CA VAL A 38 2.20 2.05 -4.47
C VAL A 38 2.77 0.88 -5.26
N GLY A 39 3.94 0.41 -4.89
CA GLY A 39 4.65 -0.61 -5.64
C GLY A 39 4.05 -2.00 -5.51
N VAL A 40 4.77 -2.99 -6.04
CA VAL A 40 4.39 -4.39 -6.04
C VAL A 40 4.82 -5.01 -4.71
N GLY A 41 4.01 -5.90 -4.18
CA GLY A 41 4.39 -6.68 -2.99
C GLY A 41 4.53 -5.86 -1.72
N CYS A 42 3.74 -4.82 -1.57
CA CYS A 42 3.80 -3.96 -0.40
C CYS A 42 2.77 -4.36 0.65
N PHE A 43 3.01 -3.97 1.86
CA PHE A 43 2.06 -4.19 2.96
C PHE A 43 1.80 -2.85 3.64
N ILE A 44 0.60 -2.33 3.50
CA ILE A 44 0.21 -1.08 4.13
C ILE A 44 -0.60 -1.43 5.36
N CYS A 45 -0.06 -1.13 6.54
CA CYS A 45 -0.70 -1.50 7.79
C CYS A 45 -2.00 -0.74 7.99
N ALA A 46 -2.89 -1.30 8.78
CA ALA A 46 -4.21 -0.73 9.06
C ALA A 46 -4.08 0.72 9.56
N GLY A 47 -4.98 1.56 9.11
CA GLY A 47 -5.04 2.94 9.57
C GLY A 47 -3.92 3.85 9.10
N SER A 48 -3.16 3.44 8.09
CA SER A 48 -2.06 4.25 7.59
C SER A 48 -2.57 5.37 6.68
N LEU A 49 -1.85 6.47 6.66
CA LEU A 49 -2.12 7.58 5.74
C LEU A 49 -0.95 7.67 4.75
N VAL A 50 -1.15 7.26 3.53
CA VAL A 50 -0.12 7.23 2.50
C VAL A 50 -0.19 8.51 1.69
N ILE A 51 0.84 9.34 1.80
CA ILE A 51 0.89 10.63 1.11
C ILE A 51 2.12 10.77 0.21
N THR A 52 2.93 9.73 0.12
CA THR A 52 4.07 9.72 -0.80
C THR A 52 4.09 8.39 -1.54
N ASN A 53 4.77 8.33 -2.66
CA ASN A 53 4.88 7.10 -3.42
C ASN A 53 5.61 6.04 -2.61
N ILE A 54 5.17 4.80 -2.73
CA ILE A 54 5.71 3.69 -1.97
C ILE A 54 6.45 2.76 -2.93
N PRO A 55 7.74 2.49 -2.68
CA PRO A 55 8.50 1.59 -3.56
C PRO A 55 8.08 0.13 -3.37
N ASP A 56 8.52 -0.74 -4.24
CA ASP A 56 8.19 -2.16 -4.18
C ASP A 56 8.71 -2.82 -2.92
N GLY A 57 7.98 -3.81 -2.44
CA GLY A 57 8.49 -4.73 -1.43
C GLY A 57 8.69 -4.14 -0.05
N VAL A 58 7.91 -3.17 0.35
CA VAL A 58 8.08 -2.54 1.65
C VAL A 58 6.82 -2.62 2.49
N LYS A 59 7.00 -2.55 3.79
CA LYS A 59 5.91 -2.47 4.74
C LYS A 59 5.91 -1.06 5.31
N VAL A 60 4.76 -0.43 5.34
CA VAL A 60 4.61 0.93 5.84
C VAL A 60 3.55 0.99 6.93
N ILE A 61 3.71 1.93 7.85
CA ILE A 61 2.73 2.14 8.91
C ILE A 61 2.73 3.60 9.32
N GLY A 62 1.62 4.08 9.75
CA GLY A 62 1.50 5.36 10.42
C GLY A 62 0.80 6.45 9.65
N SER A 63 0.75 7.62 10.27
CA SER A 63 0.11 8.80 9.72
C SER A 63 1.04 10.00 9.96
N PRO A 64 1.86 10.36 9.00
CA PRO A 64 1.98 9.79 7.67
C PRO A 64 2.71 8.44 7.67
N ALA A 65 2.42 7.61 6.71
CA ALA A 65 3.00 6.28 6.65
C ALA A 65 4.51 6.33 6.41
N ARG A 66 5.23 5.48 7.12
CA ARG A 66 6.66 5.40 7.02
C ARG A 66 7.06 3.96 6.77
N ILE A 67 8.13 3.76 6.03
CA ILE A 67 8.64 2.43 5.75
C ILE A 67 9.26 1.87 7.02
N ILE A 68 8.77 0.70 7.43
CA ILE A 68 9.31 0.03 8.62
C ILE A 68 10.01 -1.28 8.29
N GLU A 69 9.86 -1.76 7.06
CA GLU A 69 10.49 -3.01 6.67
C GLU A 69 10.64 -3.03 5.15
N ARG A 70 11.75 -3.56 4.64
CA ARG A 70 11.99 -3.66 3.21
C ARG A 70 12.21 -5.12 2.84
N GLY A 71 12.03 -5.41 1.58
CA GLY A 71 12.28 -6.76 1.08
C GLY A 71 11.20 -7.77 1.42
N ILE A 72 9.99 -7.31 1.75
CA ILE A 72 8.96 -8.24 2.16
C ILE A 72 8.17 -8.82 1.01
N GLY A 73 8.22 -8.18 -0.14
CA GLY A 73 7.41 -8.60 -1.26
C GLY A 73 7.85 -9.87 -1.95
N ASP A 74 8.94 -10.46 -1.49
CA ASP A 74 9.47 -11.62 -2.09
C ASP A 74 9.01 -12.76 -1.35
N PHE A 75 7.74 -12.95 -1.20
CA PHE A 75 7.31 -13.98 -0.45
C PHE A 75 7.25 -15.06 -1.28
N ASN A 76 7.96 -15.76 -1.56
CA ASN A 76 7.92 -16.82 -2.22
C ASN A 76 7.30 -17.83 -1.72
N ILE A 77 6.37 -17.78 -1.70
CA ILE A 77 5.62 -18.73 -1.15
C ILE A 77 5.23 -19.68 -2.04
#